data_6552fcc643b8fed0d2b6025d7d4cac6d
#
_entry.id   6552fcc643b8fed0d2b6025d7d4cac6d
#
_cell.length_a   1.000
_cell.length_b   1.000
_cell.length_c   1.000
_cell.angle_alpha   90.00
_cell.angle_beta   90.00
_cell.angle_gamma   90.00
#
_symmetry.space_group_name_H-M   'P 1'
#
loop_
_entity.id
_entity.type
_entity.pdbx_description
1 polymer ?
#
loop_
_entity_poly.entity_id
_entity_poly.type
_entity_poly.pdbx_seq_one_letter_code
_entity_poly.pdbx_strand_id
1 'polypeptide(L)'
;MYSDITTPENKIKAKKDYQKYLCEVLKAAICEYNQLNENDRGKALKAINEINRIRHQIYAKAMRFGYVKKCRDSIPVCKGECCKWHFPKNLGYLDLLIIVCSISTEEQKALKDQIAFNNGKYQCPILRENGCSLSFDSRPLACSNAYPCFAGDSFHNFLSKQRKEIDVQYIFLKEVCQGYLRKCGTSLKS
;
A
#
# COMPACT_ATOMS: atom_id res chain seq x y z
N MET A 1 12.38 7.66 17.44
CA MET A 1 12.74 9.10 17.64
C MET A 1 12.50 9.81 16.31
N TYR A 2 11.31 10.41 16.12
CA TYR A 2 11.02 11.23 14.93
C TYR A 2 11.71 12.58 15.18
N SER A 3 12.83 12.82 14.48
CA SER A 3 13.45 14.15 14.43
C SER A 3 12.42 15.15 13.91
N ASP A 4 12.42 16.31 14.50
CA ASP A 4 11.52 17.43 14.18
C ASP A 4 11.53 17.71 12.68
N ILE A 5 10.40 17.40 12.00
CA ILE A 5 10.25 17.55 10.54
C ILE A 5 9.86 19.00 10.18
N THR A 6 10.03 19.94 11.09
CA THR A 6 9.53 21.31 10.91
C THR A 6 10.42 22.17 10.01
N THR A 7 11.72 21.87 9.91
CA THR A 7 12.63 22.65 9.05
C THR A 7 12.59 22.16 7.58
N PRO A 8 12.81 23.07 6.59
CA PRO A 8 12.87 22.70 5.18
C PRO A 8 13.92 21.62 4.87
N GLU A 9 15.12 21.70 5.49
CA GLU A 9 16.21 20.75 5.31
C GLU A 9 15.82 19.36 5.83
N ASN A 10 15.22 19.28 7.01
CA ASN A 10 14.75 18.02 7.59
C ASN A 10 13.63 17.40 6.76
N LYS A 11 12.75 18.22 6.16
CA LYS A 11 11.73 17.74 5.22
C LYS A 11 12.34 17.14 3.96
N ILE A 12 13.37 17.78 3.39
CA ILE A 12 14.07 17.29 2.19
C ILE A 12 14.79 15.99 2.50
N LYS A 13 15.49 15.92 3.65
CA LYS A 13 16.20 14.71 4.09
C LYS A 13 15.22 13.56 4.31
N ALA A 14 14.15 13.78 5.07
CA ALA A 14 13.14 12.76 5.34
C ALA A 14 12.48 12.22 4.05
N LYS A 15 12.35 13.07 3.01
CA LYS A 15 11.84 12.64 1.69
C LYS A 15 12.79 11.70 0.98
N LYS A 16 14.07 12.05 0.92
CA LYS A 16 15.12 11.23 0.29
C LYS A 16 15.27 9.89 1.00
N ASP A 17 15.25 9.90 2.32
CA ASP A 17 15.36 8.70 3.13
C ASP A 17 14.14 7.78 2.92
N TYR A 18 12.93 8.34 2.85
CA TYR A 18 11.73 7.59 2.57
C TYR A 18 11.71 7.02 1.14
N GLN A 19 12.13 7.78 0.14
CA GLN A 19 12.24 7.30 -1.24
C GLN A 19 13.25 6.15 -1.33
N LYS A 20 14.43 6.31 -0.71
CA LYS A 20 15.44 5.25 -0.63
C LYS A 20 14.88 4.00 0.05
N TYR A 21 14.20 4.16 1.18
CA TYR A 21 13.53 3.08 1.89
C TYR A 21 12.55 2.34 1.00
N LEU A 22 11.66 3.05 0.30
CA LEU A 22 10.70 2.41 -0.61
C LEU A 22 11.36 1.65 -1.75
N CYS A 23 12.46 2.19 -2.32
CA CYS A 23 13.21 1.51 -3.36
C CYS A 23 13.84 0.19 -2.85
N GLU A 24 14.38 0.20 -1.64
CA GLU A 24 14.98 -0.98 -1.01
C GLU A 24 13.91 -2.02 -0.68
N VAL A 25 12.78 -1.60 -0.11
CA VAL A 25 11.66 -2.48 0.22
C VAL A 25 11.02 -3.08 -1.05
N LEU A 26 10.87 -2.31 -2.11
CA LEU A 26 10.37 -2.83 -3.39
C LEU A 26 11.33 -3.86 -4.01
N LYS A 27 12.64 -3.60 -3.98
CA LYS A 27 13.64 -4.58 -4.43
C LYS A 27 13.55 -5.88 -3.65
N ALA A 28 13.39 -5.79 -2.32
CA ALA A 28 13.23 -6.96 -1.46
C ALA A 28 11.95 -7.74 -1.82
N ALA A 29 10.83 -7.06 -1.99
CA ALA A 29 9.56 -7.69 -2.36
C ALA A 29 9.63 -8.39 -3.73
N ILE A 30 10.26 -7.78 -4.74
CA ILE A 30 10.47 -8.39 -6.06
C ILE A 30 11.38 -9.60 -5.95
N CYS A 31 12.51 -9.48 -5.24
CA CYS A 31 13.45 -10.58 -5.06
C CYS A 31 12.76 -11.79 -4.40
N GLU A 32 12.03 -11.55 -3.36
CA GLU A 32 11.32 -12.59 -2.62
C GLU A 32 10.24 -13.26 -3.46
N TYR A 33 9.40 -12.50 -4.12
CA TYR A 33 8.38 -13.05 -5.01
C TYR A 33 8.98 -13.96 -6.08
N ASN A 34 10.13 -13.57 -6.66
CA ASN A 34 10.83 -14.37 -7.67
C ASN A 34 11.45 -15.66 -7.11
N GLN A 35 11.74 -15.70 -5.80
CA GLN A 35 12.31 -16.87 -5.13
C GLN A 35 11.27 -17.82 -4.54
N LEU A 36 10.00 -17.38 -4.41
CA LEU A 36 8.93 -18.26 -3.94
C LEU A 36 8.83 -19.50 -4.82
N ASN A 37 8.87 -20.68 -4.21
CA ASN A 37 8.51 -21.89 -4.90
C ASN A 37 7.02 -21.88 -5.26
N GLU A 38 6.60 -22.76 -6.15
CA GLU A 38 5.24 -22.81 -6.69
C GLU A 38 4.17 -22.96 -5.58
N ASN A 39 4.41 -23.81 -4.58
CA ASN A 39 3.49 -24.01 -3.47
C ASN A 39 3.32 -22.76 -2.61
N ASP A 40 4.43 -22.08 -2.24
CA ASP A 40 4.38 -20.89 -1.40
C ASP A 40 3.86 -19.69 -2.19
N ARG A 41 4.13 -19.62 -3.49
CA ARG A 41 3.50 -18.64 -4.39
C ARG A 41 1.97 -18.83 -4.43
N GLY A 42 1.51 -20.07 -4.54
CA GLY A 42 0.08 -20.39 -4.47
C GLY A 42 -0.57 -19.97 -3.15
N LYS A 43 0.11 -20.21 -2.01
CA LYS A 43 -0.35 -19.76 -0.69
C LYS A 43 -0.41 -18.23 -0.57
N ALA A 44 0.62 -17.55 -1.04
CA ALA A 44 0.66 -16.07 -1.03
C ALA A 44 -0.47 -15.47 -1.88
N LEU A 45 -0.69 -15.97 -3.10
CA LEU A 45 -1.78 -15.54 -3.95
C LEU A 45 -3.16 -15.81 -3.33
N LYS A 46 -3.35 -16.95 -2.65
CA LYS A 46 -4.59 -17.24 -1.93
C LYS A 46 -4.86 -16.22 -0.82
N ALA A 47 -3.86 -15.86 -0.03
CA ALA A 47 -3.99 -14.83 1.00
C ALA A 47 -4.34 -13.45 0.40
N ILE A 48 -3.68 -13.08 -0.70
CA ILE A 48 -3.93 -11.82 -1.41
C ILE A 48 -5.35 -11.78 -1.97
N ASN A 49 -5.82 -12.87 -2.57
CA ASN A 49 -7.20 -12.97 -3.07
C ASN A 49 -8.23 -12.80 -1.95
N GLU A 50 -7.95 -13.37 -0.76
CA GLU A 50 -8.82 -13.20 0.40
C GLU A 50 -8.82 -11.75 0.91
N ILE A 51 -7.66 -11.10 0.98
CA ILE A 51 -7.56 -9.67 1.29
C ILE A 51 -8.41 -8.86 0.30
N ASN A 52 -8.30 -9.13 -0.99
CA ASN A 52 -9.05 -8.43 -2.03
C ASN A 52 -10.56 -8.69 -1.91
N ARG A 53 -10.98 -9.92 -1.60
CA ARG A 53 -12.39 -10.24 -1.33
C ARG A 53 -12.96 -9.36 -0.20
N ILE A 54 -12.20 -9.23 0.89
CA ILE A 54 -12.61 -8.39 2.03
C ILE A 54 -12.65 -6.91 1.63
N ARG A 55 -11.67 -6.44 0.85
CA ARG A 55 -11.63 -5.06 0.32
C ARG A 55 -12.85 -4.75 -0.55
N HIS A 56 -13.26 -5.68 -1.41
CA HIS A 56 -14.47 -5.54 -2.21
C HIS A 56 -15.74 -5.45 -1.35
N GLN A 57 -15.79 -6.18 -0.24
CA GLN A 57 -16.91 -6.05 0.71
C GLN A 57 -16.93 -4.67 1.38
N ILE A 58 -15.76 -4.14 1.78
CA ILE A 58 -15.64 -2.78 2.31
C ILE A 58 -16.12 -1.76 1.27
N TYR A 59 -15.66 -1.89 0.04
CA TYR A 59 -16.04 -1.00 -1.05
C TYR A 59 -17.55 -1.06 -1.35
N ALA A 60 -18.12 -2.25 -1.45
CA ALA A 60 -19.55 -2.44 -1.68
C ALA A 60 -20.40 -1.80 -0.56
N LYS A 61 -19.97 -1.93 0.70
CA LYS A 61 -20.64 -1.28 1.82
C LYS A 61 -20.50 0.24 1.77
N ALA A 62 -19.33 0.76 1.44
CA ALA A 62 -19.10 2.20 1.26
C ALA A 62 -19.96 2.77 0.12
N MET A 63 -20.16 2.01 -0.97
CA MET A 63 -21.07 2.37 -2.06
C MET A 63 -22.50 2.50 -1.55
N ARG A 64 -23.02 1.52 -0.78
CA ARG A 64 -24.38 1.54 -0.22
C ARG A 64 -24.62 2.73 0.70
N PHE A 65 -23.60 3.16 1.44
CA PHE A 65 -23.67 4.38 2.28
C PHE A 65 -23.47 5.68 1.50
N GLY A 66 -23.23 5.61 0.19
CA GLY A 66 -22.96 6.78 -0.64
C GLY A 66 -21.59 7.45 -0.41
N TYR A 67 -20.70 6.84 0.38
CA TYR A 67 -19.37 7.40 0.71
C TYR A 67 -18.46 7.49 -0.51
N VAL A 68 -18.54 6.51 -1.41
CA VAL A 68 -17.77 6.51 -2.66
C VAL A 68 -18.15 7.71 -3.53
N LYS A 69 -19.46 7.97 -3.67
CA LYS A 69 -19.96 9.12 -4.42
C LYS A 69 -19.51 10.43 -3.76
N LYS A 70 -19.73 10.59 -2.46
CA LYS A 70 -19.32 11.78 -1.70
C LYS A 70 -17.82 12.04 -1.82
N CYS A 71 -16.99 11.00 -1.71
CA CYS A 71 -15.55 11.12 -1.89
C CYS A 71 -15.19 11.62 -3.30
N ARG A 72 -15.76 11.01 -4.34
CA ARG A 72 -15.54 11.41 -5.72
C ARG A 72 -15.96 12.87 -5.97
N ASP A 73 -17.13 13.26 -5.49
CA ASP A 73 -17.67 14.60 -5.67
C ASP A 73 -16.82 15.67 -4.91
N SER A 74 -16.08 15.25 -3.87
CA SER A 74 -15.18 16.12 -3.11
C SER A 74 -13.78 16.27 -3.72
N ILE A 75 -13.37 15.42 -4.66
CA ILE A 75 -12.02 15.46 -5.26
C ILE A 75 -11.64 16.83 -5.84
N PRO A 76 -12.52 17.56 -6.55
CA PRO A 76 -12.19 18.90 -7.07
C PRO A 76 -11.76 19.88 -5.99
N VAL A 77 -12.28 19.73 -4.76
CA VAL A 77 -11.98 20.60 -3.61
C VAL A 77 -10.78 20.04 -2.83
N CYS A 78 -10.85 18.78 -2.40
CA CYS A 78 -9.80 18.15 -1.57
C CYS A 78 -8.57 17.73 -2.35
N LYS A 79 -8.65 17.67 -3.69
CA LYS A 79 -7.52 17.31 -4.60
C LYS A 79 -6.79 16.03 -4.18
N GLY A 80 -7.47 15.09 -3.54
CA GLY A 80 -6.89 13.83 -3.10
C GLY A 80 -5.93 13.98 -1.90
N GLU A 81 -6.20 14.89 -0.97
CA GLU A 81 -5.37 15.15 0.21
C GLU A 81 -4.96 13.87 0.97
N CYS A 82 -5.85 12.87 1.08
CA CYS A 82 -5.52 11.58 1.68
C CYS A 82 -4.34 10.90 0.96
N CYS A 83 -4.29 10.93 -0.37
CA CYS A 83 -3.17 10.36 -1.14
C CYS A 83 -1.89 11.19 -1.04
N LYS A 84 -2.01 12.50 -0.74
CA LYS A 84 -0.85 13.38 -0.63
C LYS A 84 -0.20 13.34 0.74
N TRP A 85 -1.00 13.25 1.81
CA TRP A 85 -0.53 13.49 3.16
C TRP A 85 -0.58 12.26 4.07
N HIS A 86 -1.55 11.37 3.89
CA HIS A 86 -1.79 10.28 4.82
C HIS A 86 -1.18 8.95 4.40
N PHE A 87 -1.16 8.63 3.12
CA PHE A 87 -0.76 7.30 2.64
C PHE A 87 0.73 7.08 2.40
N PRO A 88 1.56 8.06 1.99
CA PRO A 88 2.97 7.81 1.77
C PRO A 88 3.73 7.27 2.98
N LYS A 89 3.25 7.58 4.18
CA LYS A 89 3.90 7.18 5.44
C LYS A 89 3.62 5.73 5.85
N ASN A 90 2.67 5.08 5.21
CA ASN A 90 2.15 3.78 5.65
C ASN A 90 2.42 2.65 4.65
N LEU A 91 3.18 2.91 3.58
CA LEU A 91 3.59 1.86 2.66
C LEU A 91 4.72 1.06 3.30
N GLY A 92 4.40 -0.16 3.68
CA GLY A 92 5.33 -1.12 4.24
C GLY A 92 5.71 -2.21 3.25
N TYR A 93 6.59 -3.11 3.70
CA TYR A 93 7.04 -4.25 2.93
C TYR A 93 5.87 -5.13 2.41
N LEU A 94 4.91 -5.45 3.29
CA LEU A 94 3.75 -6.28 2.89
C LEU A 94 2.86 -5.60 1.85
N ASP A 95 2.69 -4.28 1.92
CA ASP A 95 1.95 -3.55 0.89
C ASP A 95 2.63 -3.65 -0.47
N LEU A 96 3.96 -3.49 -0.50
CA LEU A 96 4.72 -3.61 -1.75
C LEU A 96 4.77 -5.05 -2.25
N LEU A 97 4.83 -6.04 -1.37
CA LEU A 97 4.75 -7.45 -1.75
C LEU A 97 3.39 -7.78 -2.40
N ILE A 98 2.28 -7.32 -1.80
CA ILE A 98 0.94 -7.50 -2.39
C ILE A 98 0.88 -6.86 -3.78
N ILE A 99 1.41 -5.65 -3.93
CA ILE A 99 1.47 -4.98 -5.24
C ILE A 99 2.27 -5.84 -6.23
N VAL A 100 3.48 -6.25 -5.86
CA VAL A 100 4.37 -7.07 -6.71
C VAL A 100 3.71 -8.38 -7.14
N CYS A 101 3.00 -9.05 -6.24
CA CYS A 101 2.26 -10.28 -6.56
C CYS A 101 1.05 -10.05 -7.47
N SER A 102 0.56 -8.81 -7.56
CA SER A 102 -0.70 -8.48 -8.25
C SER A 102 -0.49 -7.80 -9.62
N ILE A 103 0.75 -7.53 -10.00
CA ILE A 103 1.09 -6.81 -11.24
C ILE A 103 2.11 -7.59 -12.07
N SER A 104 2.16 -7.33 -13.37
CA SER A 104 3.12 -7.98 -14.28
C SER A 104 4.57 -7.53 -14.03
N THR A 105 5.52 -8.25 -14.58
CA THR A 105 6.95 -7.91 -14.49
C THR A 105 7.25 -6.53 -15.11
N GLU A 106 6.57 -6.18 -16.20
CA GLU A 106 6.67 -4.88 -16.85
C GLU A 106 6.16 -3.76 -15.96
N GLU A 107 5.01 -4.00 -15.29
CA GLU A 107 4.44 -3.05 -14.34
C GLU A 107 5.32 -2.91 -13.07
N GLN A 108 5.97 -4.00 -12.61
CA GLN A 108 6.94 -3.94 -11.50
C GLN A 108 8.13 -3.05 -11.86
N LYS A 109 8.64 -3.14 -13.09
CA LYS A 109 9.71 -2.27 -13.59
C LYS A 109 9.26 -0.82 -13.64
N ALA A 110 8.09 -0.56 -14.22
CA ALA A 110 7.52 0.78 -14.28
C ALA A 110 7.29 1.38 -12.88
N LEU A 111 6.82 0.58 -11.91
CA LEU A 111 6.66 1.00 -10.52
C LEU A 111 8.00 1.35 -9.86
N LYS A 112 9.05 0.55 -10.11
CA LYS A 112 10.39 0.83 -9.61
C LYS A 112 10.92 2.17 -10.13
N ASP A 113 10.80 2.41 -11.43
CA ASP A 113 11.22 3.66 -12.05
C ASP A 113 10.40 4.83 -11.49
N GLN A 114 9.10 4.64 -11.34
CA GLN A 114 8.20 5.63 -10.77
C GLN A 114 8.57 6.03 -9.33
N ILE A 115 8.92 5.07 -8.48
CA ILE A 115 9.37 5.36 -7.12
C ILE A 115 10.73 6.05 -7.14
N ALA A 116 11.67 5.61 -8.01
CA ALA A 116 13.00 6.19 -8.12
C ALA A 116 12.98 7.64 -8.63
N PHE A 117 12.10 7.95 -9.59
CA PHE A 117 11.97 9.28 -10.19
C PHE A 117 10.96 10.19 -9.49
N ASN A 118 10.38 9.78 -8.37
CA ASN A 118 9.45 10.62 -7.63
C ASN A 118 10.20 11.75 -6.90
N ASN A 119 10.55 12.78 -7.64
CA ASN A 119 11.39 13.95 -7.29
C ASN A 119 11.05 14.66 -5.96
N GLY A 120 10.96 13.90 -4.87
CA GLY A 120 10.82 14.43 -3.52
C GLY A 120 9.50 15.13 -3.21
N LYS A 121 8.48 14.98 -4.07
CA LYS A 121 7.12 15.38 -3.71
C LYS A 121 6.60 14.43 -2.64
N TYR A 122 6.10 14.96 -1.51
CA TYR A 122 5.42 14.19 -0.46
C TYR A 122 4.05 13.70 -0.96
N GLN A 123 4.06 13.05 -2.12
CA GLN A 123 2.89 12.43 -2.70
C GLN A 123 3.11 10.93 -2.68
N CYS A 124 2.04 10.19 -2.60
CA CYS A 124 2.12 8.77 -2.87
C CYS A 124 2.86 8.55 -4.19
N PRO A 125 3.94 7.74 -4.22
CA PRO A 125 4.72 7.53 -5.43
C PRO A 125 3.93 6.84 -6.54
N ILE A 126 2.77 6.31 -6.21
CA ILE A 126 1.86 5.59 -7.11
C ILE A 126 0.76 6.52 -7.66
N LEU A 127 0.65 7.75 -7.13
CA LEU A 127 -0.32 8.74 -7.57
C LEU A 127 0.15 9.43 -8.86
N ARG A 128 -0.74 9.52 -9.83
CA ARG A 128 -0.59 10.27 -11.08
C ARG A 128 -1.57 11.43 -11.13
N GLU A 129 -1.47 12.28 -12.12
CA GLU A 129 -2.41 13.39 -12.34
C GLU A 129 -3.86 12.90 -12.47
N ASN A 130 -4.04 11.76 -13.13
CA ASN A 130 -5.35 11.13 -13.36
C ASN A 130 -5.77 10.14 -12.26
N GLY A 131 -5.09 10.13 -11.10
CA GLY A 131 -5.38 9.22 -9.99
C GLY A 131 -4.32 8.16 -9.75
N CYS A 132 -4.69 7.10 -9.04
CA CYS A 132 -3.78 5.99 -8.73
C CYS A 132 -3.49 5.16 -9.99
N SER A 133 -2.22 4.88 -10.28
CA SER A 133 -1.82 4.03 -11.41
C SER A 133 -2.11 2.54 -11.20
N LEU A 134 -2.38 2.11 -9.95
CA LEU A 134 -2.72 0.73 -9.64
C LEU A 134 -4.22 0.47 -9.79
N SER A 135 -4.57 -0.72 -10.25
CA SER A 135 -5.93 -1.25 -10.18
C SER A 135 -6.41 -1.30 -8.72
N PHE A 136 -7.71 -1.40 -8.50
CA PHE A 136 -8.25 -1.48 -7.13
C PHE A 136 -7.63 -2.64 -6.33
N ASP A 137 -7.49 -3.81 -6.95
CA ASP A 137 -7.01 -5.04 -6.31
C ASP A 137 -5.50 -5.02 -6.01
N SER A 138 -4.75 -4.18 -6.72
CA SER A 138 -3.30 -4.03 -6.52
C SER A 138 -2.94 -2.89 -5.55
N ARG A 139 -3.93 -2.10 -5.07
CA ARG A 139 -3.65 -0.97 -4.16
C ARG A 139 -3.27 -1.44 -2.76
N PRO A 140 -2.40 -0.71 -2.05
CA PRO A 140 -2.12 -0.95 -0.64
C PRO A 140 -3.39 -0.96 0.22
N LEU A 141 -3.35 -1.69 1.34
CA LEU A 141 -4.48 -1.75 2.28
C LEU A 141 -4.90 -0.36 2.78
N ALA A 142 -3.94 0.51 3.04
CA ALA A 142 -4.19 1.89 3.46
C ALA A 142 -5.17 2.61 2.52
N CYS A 143 -5.12 2.32 1.20
CA CYS A 143 -6.01 2.92 0.21
C CYS A 143 -7.45 2.42 0.30
N SER A 144 -7.67 1.23 0.87
CA SER A 144 -9.01 0.63 1.05
C SER A 144 -9.77 1.26 2.23
N ASN A 145 -9.06 1.92 3.12
CA ASN A 145 -9.62 2.63 4.28
C ASN A 145 -9.97 4.09 3.97
N ALA A 146 -9.90 4.49 2.70
CA ALA A 146 -10.25 5.83 2.27
C ALA A 146 -11.77 5.98 2.40
N TYR A 147 -12.20 6.78 3.26
CA TYR A 147 -13.50 7.44 3.44
C TYR A 147 -13.59 8.02 4.86
N PRO A 148 -12.45 8.39 5.49
CA PRO A 148 -12.48 8.85 6.89
C PRO A 148 -13.30 10.13 7.03
N CYS A 149 -13.42 10.92 5.95
CA CYS A 149 -14.16 12.20 5.98
C CYS A 149 -15.68 12.04 6.10
N PHE A 150 -16.22 10.85 5.83
CA PHE A 150 -17.66 10.65 5.73
C PHE A 150 -18.17 9.46 6.55
N ALA A 151 -17.26 8.64 7.07
CA ALA A 151 -17.63 7.41 7.77
C ALA A 151 -18.20 7.72 9.16
N GLY A 152 -19.41 7.22 9.44
CA GLY A 152 -20.00 7.22 10.77
C GLY A 152 -19.66 5.93 11.56
N ASP A 153 -20.07 5.87 12.84
CA ASP A 153 -19.70 4.81 13.78
C ASP A 153 -20.03 3.40 13.30
N SER A 154 -21.19 3.20 12.67
CA SER A 154 -21.59 1.88 12.16
C SER A 154 -20.65 1.36 11.07
N PHE A 155 -20.13 2.26 10.24
CA PHE A 155 -19.16 1.90 9.21
C PHE A 155 -17.76 1.68 9.83
N HIS A 156 -17.37 2.46 10.83
CA HIS A 156 -16.12 2.26 11.57
C HIS A 156 -16.10 0.91 12.29
N ASN A 157 -17.20 0.51 12.93
CA ASN A 157 -17.32 -0.80 13.56
C ASN A 157 -17.20 -1.95 12.55
N PHE A 158 -17.84 -1.80 11.38
CA PHE A 158 -17.67 -2.76 10.30
C PHE A 158 -16.23 -2.82 9.80
N LEU A 159 -15.58 -1.66 9.55
CA LEU A 159 -14.18 -1.61 9.14
C LEU A 159 -13.25 -2.28 10.15
N SER A 160 -13.48 -2.05 11.44
CA SER A 160 -12.67 -2.66 12.50
C SER A 160 -12.74 -4.19 12.47
N LYS A 161 -13.92 -4.75 12.22
CA LYS A 161 -14.07 -6.20 12.04
C LYS A 161 -13.32 -6.70 10.81
N GLN A 162 -13.51 -6.03 9.66
CA GLN A 162 -12.84 -6.42 8.41
C GLN A 162 -11.31 -6.30 8.50
N ARG A 163 -10.79 -5.32 9.23
CA ARG A 163 -9.35 -5.18 9.48
C ARG A 163 -8.76 -6.38 10.19
N LYS A 164 -9.44 -6.90 11.23
CA LYS A 164 -8.97 -8.10 11.93
C LYS A 164 -8.86 -9.31 11.00
N GLU A 165 -9.80 -9.47 10.07
CA GLU A 165 -9.76 -10.55 9.08
C GLU A 165 -8.59 -10.35 8.10
N ILE A 166 -8.33 -9.11 7.67
CA ILE A 166 -7.18 -8.77 6.83
C ILE A 166 -5.86 -8.99 7.59
N ASP A 167 -5.77 -8.59 8.85
CA ASP A 167 -4.56 -8.75 9.68
C ASP A 167 -4.15 -10.23 9.78
N VAL A 168 -5.11 -11.15 9.87
CA VAL A 168 -4.85 -12.60 9.84
C VAL A 168 -4.17 -13.01 8.51
N GLN A 169 -4.65 -12.49 7.38
CA GLN A 169 -4.03 -12.78 6.08
C GLN A 169 -2.65 -12.14 5.94
N TYR A 170 -2.42 -10.97 6.52
CA TYR A 170 -1.10 -10.33 6.56
C TYR A 170 -0.10 -11.14 7.37
N ILE A 171 -0.51 -11.67 8.54
CA ILE A 171 0.34 -12.54 9.38
C ILE A 171 0.70 -13.79 8.57
N PHE A 172 -0.29 -14.44 7.96
CA PHE A 172 -0.06 -15.63 7.14
C PHE A 172 0.87 -15.36 5.96
N LEU A 173 0.66 -14.25 5.23
CA LEU A 173 1.51 -13.83 4.12
C LEU A 173 2.96 -13.61 4.59
N LYS A 174 3.13 -12.96 5.75
CA LYS A 174 4.44 -12.75 6.36
C LYS A 174 5.13 -14.07 6.70
N GLU A 175 4.41 -15.03 7.26
CA GLU A 175 4.96 -16.35 7.60
C GLU A 175 5.40 -17.14 6.34
N VAL A 176 4.59 -17.13 5.29
CA VAL A 176 4.93 -17.77 4.00
C VAL A 176 6.21 -17.18 3.42
N CYS A 177 6.39 -15.88 3.53
CA CYS A 177 7.46 -15.14 2.87
C CYS A 177 8.75 -15.02 3.72
N GLN A 178 8.66 -15.09 5.04
CA GLN A 178 9.76 -14.76 5.98
C GLN A 178 11.03 -15.60 5.77
N GLY A 179 10.91 -16.82 5.20
CA GLY A 179 12.04 -17.69 4.89
C GLY A 179 12.91 -17.23 3.71
N TYR A 180 12.39 -16.34 2.88
CA TYR A 180 13.01 -15.90 1.64
C TYR A 180 13.74 -14.56 1.78
N LEU A 181 13.34 -13.67 2.68
CA LEU A 181 13.97 -12.38 2.95
C LEU A 181 15.48 -12.51 3.25
N ARG A 182 15.87 -13.55 3.99
CA ARG A 182 17.27 -13.81 4.34
C ARG A 182 18.14 -14.12 3.13
N LYS A 183 17.56 -14.70 2.06
CA LYS A 183 18.26 -15.06 0.82
C LYS A 183 18.52 -13.86 -0.08
N CYS A 184 17.74 -12.79 0.06
CA CYS A 184 17.87 -11.58 -0.75
C CYS A 184 18.95 -10.59 -0.26
N GLY A 185 19.70 -10.92 0.81
CA GLY A 185 20.77 -10.07 1.35
C GLY A 185 20.30 -8.72 1.90
N THR A 186 18.98 -8.54 2.04
CA THR A 186 18.38 -7.30 2.55
C THR A 186 18.15 -7.43 4.05
N SER A 187 19.03 -6.84 4.85
CA SER A 187 18.79 -6.63 6.27
C SER A 187 17.83 -5.45 6.43
N LEU A 188 16.53 -5.71 6.25
CA LEU A 188 15.54 -4.75 6.68
C LEU A 188 15.54 -4.78 8.21
N LYS A 189 16.22 -3.81 8.83
CA LYS A 189 16.12 -3.60 10.27
C LYS A 189 14.66 -3.26 10.58
N SER A 190 14.02 -4.16 11.31
CA SER A 190 12.68 -4.01 11.89
C SER A 190 12.57 -2.79 12.81
#